data_5ceedd0fadb680ab48e06c4c4a97a8ef
#
_entry.id   5ceedd0fadb680ab48e06c4c4a97a8ef
#
_cell.length_a   1.000
_cell.length_b   1.000
_cell.length_c   1.000
_cell.angle_alpha   90.00
_cell.angle_beta   90.00
_cell.angle_gamma   90.00
#
_symmetry.space_group_name_H-M   'P 1'
#
loop_
_entity.id
_entity.type
_entity.pdbx_description
1 polymer ?
#
loop_
_entity_poly.entity_id
_entity_poly.type
_entity_poly.pdbx_seq_one_letter_code
_entity_poly.pdbx_strand_id
1 'polypeptide(L)'
;EQGVDNLRTMLQSREKPESNQQLAEMGVPFEDYLPQQKNATAIDESKVDWKQLDNLGLTRERLEQSGELEKMLNWQKSNLITIAVPIGNTTIYTEVRLAFRTDDNGNVGLAIHPLRKEPQLDFPYMGYKFSPEEKEQLLTTGNLGKTIEVTPKTGEPFSAYVSIDPQTNEIIALRADRVNIPKEIKGVTLSDA
;
A
#
# COMPACT_ATOMS: atom_id res chain seq x y z
N GLU A 1 3.23 13.79 -0.32
CA GLU A 1 2.96 14.88 0.66
C GLU A 1 1.87 15.82 0.16
N GLN A 2 1.95 16.33 -1.08
CA GLN A 2 0.99 17.29 -1.64
C GLN A 2 -0.44 16.73 -1.70
N GLY A 3 -0.63 15.44 -1.99
CA GLY A 3 -1.93 14.77 -2.02
C GLY A 3 -2.56 14.64 -0.62
N VAL A 4 -1.74 14.33 0.40
CA VAL A 4 -2.20 14.23 1.80
C VAL A 4 -2.61 15.60 2.34
N ASP A 5 -1.86 16.64 2.00
CA ASP A 5 -2.18 18.00 2.41
C ASP A 5 -3.47 18.51 1.74
N ASN A 6 -3.68 18.18 0.47
CA ASN A 6 -4.93 18.47 -0.24
C ASN A 6 -6.12 17.79 0.43
N LEU A 7 -6.01 16.47 0.72
CA LEU A 7 -7.08 15.77 1.44
C LEU A 7 -7.34 16.37 2.82
N ARG A 8 -6.27 16.71 3.56
CA ARG A 8 -6.40 17.37 4.86
C ARG A 8 -7.10 18.71 4.73
N THR A 9 -6.78 19.49 3.68
CA THR A 9 -7.41 20.78 3.39
C THR A 9 -8.89 20.60 3.04
N MET A 10 -9.24 19.62 2.18
CA MET A 10 -10.64 19.29 1.87
C MET A 10 -11.42 18.87 3.12
N LEU A 11 -10.86 18.02 3.96
CA LEU A 11 -11.48 17.62 5.22
C LEU A 11 -11.64 18.78 6.20
N GLN A 12 -10.75 19.77 6.17
CA GLN A 12 -10.83 20.98 6.98
C GLN A 12 -11.86 21.99 6.43
N SER A 13 -11.98 22.13 5.11
CA SER A 13 -12.94 23.02 4.45
C SER A 13 -14.38 22.51 4.50
N ARG A 14 -14.61 21.28 4.97
CA ARG A 14 -15.90 20.58 4.96
C ARG A 14 -16.47 20.33 3.55
N GLU A 15 -15.66 20.40 2.52
CA GLU A 15 -16.05 19.99 1.19
C GLU A 15 -16.23 18.47 1.15
N LYS A 16 -17.33 18.01 0.54
CA LYS A 16 -17.57 16.58 0.35
C LYS A 16 -16.71 16.08 -0.80
N PRO A 17 -15.93 15.01 -0.64
CA PRO A 17 -15.43 14.29 -1.80
C PRO A 17 -16.65 13.67 -2.51
N GLU A 18 -17.00 14.18 -3.69
CA GLU A 18 -18.23 13.78 -4.41
C GLU A 18 -18.07 12.44 -5.12
N SER A 19 -16.84 11.91 -5.24
CA SER A 19 -16.60 10.63 -5.88
C SER A 19 -15.20 10.08 -5.59
N ASN A 20 -14.99 8.78 -5.82
CA ASN A 20 -13.68 8.14 -5.86
C ASN A 20 -12.74 8.81 -6.88
N GLN A 21 -13.29 9.51 -7.87
CA GLN A 21 -12.54 10.24 -8.89
C GLN A 21 -11.78 11.43 -8.28
N GLN A 22 -12.37 12.13 -7.30
CA GLN A 22 -11.66 13.21 -6.60
C GLN A 22 -10.48 12.69 -5.78
N LEU A 23 -10.62 11.53 -5.14
CA LEU A 23 -9.52 10.90 -4.43
C LEU A 23 -8.40 10.46 -5.39
N ALA A 24 -8.77 9.96 -6.57
CA ALA A 24 -7.81 9.60 -7.62
C ALA A 24 -7.03 10.83 -8.12
N GLU A 25 -7.70 11.96 -8.31
CA GLU A 25 -7.09 13.22 -8.75
C GLU A 25 -6.07 13.78 -7.73
N MET A 26 -6.17 13.38 -6.47
CA MET A 26 -5.22 13.77 -5.42
C MET A 26 -3.88 13.02 -5.49
N GLY A 27 -3.76 12.00 -6.32
CA GLY A 27 -2.50 11.28 -6.56
C GLY A 27 -1.96 10.51 -5.35
N VAL A 28 -2.81 10.11 -4.41
CA VAL A 28 -2.40 9.36 -3.21
C VAL A 28 -3.03 7.97 -3.23
N PRO A 29 -2.25 6.91 -2.99
CA PRO A 29 -2.77 5.57 -2.91
C PRO A 29 -3.87 5.44 -1.86
N PHE A 30 -4.97 4.75 -2.18
CA PHE A 30 -6.07 4.53 -1.24
C PHE A 30 -5.64 3.92 0.09
N GLU A 31 -4.62 3.06 0.07
CA GLU A 31 -4.11 2.43 1.29
C GLU A 31 -3.58 3.42 2.32
N ASP A 32 -3.09 4.60 1.88
CA ASP A 32 -2.57 5.65 2.75
C ASP A 32 -3.70 6.44 3.45
N TYR A 33 -4.94 6.34 2.92
CA TYR A 33 -6.14 6.94 3.53
C TYR A 33 -6.96 6.00 4.38
N LEU A 34 -6.68 4.71 4.29
CA LEU A 34 -7.43 3.78 5.12
C LEU A 34 -7.18 4.14 6.58
N PRO A 35 -8.26 4.30 7.38
CA PRO A 35 -8.08 4.39 8.82
C PRO A 35 -7.25 3.18 9.19
N GLN A 36 -6.05 3.43 9.67
CA GLN A 36 -5.24 2.38 10.29
C GLN A 36 -6.18 1.71 11.26
N GLN A 37 -6.29 0.39 11.16
CA GLN A 37 -7.26 -0.33 11.99
C GLN A 37 -6.92 -0.03 13.44
N LYS A 38 -7.57 0.99 14.01
CA LYS A 38 -7.36 1.42 15.41
C LYS A 38 -7.61 0.30 16.42
N ASN A 39 -8.16 -0.83 15.94
CA ASN A 39 -8.45 -2.03 16.71
C ASN A 39 -7.60 -3.24 16.29
N ALA A 40 -6.70 -3.13 15.32
CA ALA A 40 -5.76 -4.20 15.04
C ALA A 40 -4.69 -4.17 16.13
N THR A 41 -4.61 -5.24 16.89
CA THR A 41 -3.48 -5.46 17.80
C THR A 41 -2.19 -5.40 16.96
N ALA A 42 -1.22 -4.61 17.41
CA ALA A 42 0.09 -4.57 16.77
C ALA A 42 0.66 -5.99 16.62
N ILE A 43 1.44 -6.19 15.58
CA ILE A 43 2.13 -7.48 15.37
C ILE A 43 3.03 -7.74 16.59
N ASP A 44 2.94 -8.93 17.15
CA ASP A 44 3.80 -9.37 18.24
C ASP A 44 5.24 -9.49 17.75
N GLU A 45 6.09 -8.58 18.20
CA GLU A 45 7.49 -8.50 17.80
C GLU A 45 8.27 -9.80 18.08
N SER A 46 7.87 -10.57 19.08
CA SER A 46 8.51 -11.85 19.41
C SER A 46 8.36 -12.93 18.34
N LYS A 47 7.39 -12.74 17.42
CA LYS A 47 7.12 -13.62 16.28
C LYS A 47 7.85 -13.23 15.01
N VAL A 48 8.59 -12.11 15.02
CA VAL A 48 9.36 -11.66 13.86
C VAL A 48 10.61 -12.52 13.69
N ASP A 49 10.80 -13.04 12.49
CA ASP A 49 12.04 -13.74 12.13
C ASP A 49 13.16 -12.73 11.82
N TRP A 50 13.83 -12.30 12.88
CA TRP A 50 14.95 -11.35 12.79
C TRP A 50 16.09 -11.87 11.92
N LYS A 51 16.29 -13.18 11.85
CA LYS A 51 17.32 -13.79 11.01
C LYS A 51 17.11 -13.52 9.54
N GLN A 52 15.85 -13.47 9.10
CA GLN A 52 15.50 -13.10 7.74
C GLN A 52 15.90 -11.65 7.42
N LEU A 53 15.68 -10.74 8.36
CA LEU A 53 16.06 -9.33 8.23
C LEU A 53 17.58 -9.14 8.25
N ASP A 54 18.29 -9.83 9.15
CA ASP A 54 19.76 -9.80 9.23
C ASP A 54 20.40 -10.25 7.91
N ASN A 55 19.85 -11.27 7.25
CA ASN A 55 20.30 -11.72 5.94
C ASN A 55 20.16 -10.66 4.82
N LEU A 56 19.31 -9.68 5.03
CA LEU A 56 19.12 -8.53 4.15
C LEU A 56 19.94 -7.28 4.60
N GLY A 57 20.81 -7.44 5.59
CA GLY A 57 21.60 -6.35 6.15
C GLY A 57 20.80 -5.37 7.01
N LEU A 58 19.68 -5.83 7.57
CA LEU A 58 18.80 -5.01 8.42
C LEU A 58 18.79 -5.59 9.84
N THR A 59 19.27 -4.80 10.78
CA THR A 59 19.15 -5.15 12.19
C THR A 59 17.92 -4.51 12.82
N ARG A 60 17.47 -5.10 13.94
CA ARG A 60 16.38 -4.56 14.74
C ARG A 60 16.63 -3.10 15.13
N GLU A 61 17.83 -2.82 15.64
CA GLU A 61 18.23 -1.49 16.11
C GLU A 61 18.19 -0.45 14.98
N ARG A 62 18.58 -0.83 13.77
CA ARG A 62 18.54 0.06 12.60
C ARG A 62 17.10 0.43 12.24
N LEU A 63 16.19 -0.56 12.24
CA LEU A 63 14.77 -0.33 11.95
C LEU A 63 14.08 0.48 13.05
N GLU A 64 14.46 0.28 14.32
CA GLU A 64 13.95 1.03 15.46
C GLU A 64 14.42 2.51 15.40
N GLN A 65 15.71 2.74 15.19
CA GLN A 65 16.28 4.09 15.10
C GLN A 65 15.72 4.91 13.95
N SER A 66 15.37 4.26 12.84
CA SER A 66 14.72 4.91 11.69
C SER A 66 13.23 5.12 11.86
N GLY A 67 12.60 4.54 12.89
CA GLY A 67 11.14 4.54 13.09
C GLY A 67 10.37 3.60 12.17
N GLU A 68 11.07 2.82 11.35
CA GLU A 68 10.42 1.92 10.38
C GLU A 68 9.88 0.66 11.06
N LEU A 69 10.51 0.21 12.16
CA LEU A 69 10.02 -0.93 12.93
C LEU A 69 8.60 -0.69 13.46
N GLU A 70 8.34 0.47 14.04
CA GLU A 70 7.02 0.83 14.56
C GLU A 70 5.95 0.80 13.47
N LYS A 71 6.24 1.35 12.28
CA LYS A 71 5.32 1.30 11.14
C LYS A 71 5.00 -0.15 10.76
N MET A 72 6.02 -0.98 10.62
CA MET A 72 5.87 -2.37 10.18
C MET A 72 5.10 -3.20 11.21
N LEU A 73 5.32 -3.01 12.52
CA LEU A 73 4.56 -3.65 13.59
C LEU A 73 3.10 -3.17 13.63
N ASN A 74 2.82 -1.97 13.15
CA ASN A 74 1.46 -1.43 13.01
C ASN A 74 0.85 -1.67 11.61
N TRP A 75 1.25 -2.75 10.92
CA TRP A 75 0.71 -3.18 9.63
C TRP A 75 0.98 -2.26 8.45
N GLN A 76 1.85 -1.28 8.61
CA GLN A 76 2.23 -0.35 7.54
C GLN A 76 3.44 -0.86 6.77
N LYS A 77 3.60 -0.36 5.55
CA LYS A 77 4.86 -0.50 4.82
C LYS A 77 5.89 0.49 5.39
N SER A 78 7.15 0.09 5.43
CA SER A 78 8.25 1.02 5.68
C SER A 78 8.32 2.10 4.59
N ASN A 79 9.08 3.16 4.81
CA ASN A 79 9.61 3.96 3.71
C ASN A 79 10.62 3.14 2.89
N LEU A 80 11.20 3.73 1.83
CA LEU A 80 12.28 3.08 1.10
C LEU A 80 13.48 2.83 2.00
N ILE A 81 13.94 1.61 2.02
CA ILE A 81 15.11 1.14 2.78
C ILE A 81 16.04 0.41 1.82
N THR A 82 17.34 0.70 1.90
CA THR A 82 18.33 -0.08 1.16
C THR A 82 18.57 -1.41 1.88
N ILE A 83 18.39 -2.50 1.15
CA ILE A 83 18.72 -3.86 1.59
C ILE A 83 19.93 -4.39 0.83
N ALA A 84 20.61 -5.35 1.44
CA ALA A 84 21.73 -6.09 0.85
C ALA A 84 21.28 -7.52 0.53
N VAL A 85 21.21 -7.87 -0.74
CA VAL A 85 20.79 -9.21 -1.19
C VAL A 85 22.02 -10.00 -1.65
N PRO A 86 22.44 -11.02 -0.90
CA PRO A 86 23.56 -11.89 -1.33
C PRO A 86 23.12 -12.79 -2.48
N ILE A 87 23.88 -12.79 -3.58
CA ILE A 87 23.67 -13.65 -4.73
C ILE A 87 25.01 -14.32 -5.10
N GLY A 88 25.18 -15.58 -4.74
CA GLY A 88 26.44 -16.28 -4.90
C GLY A 88 27.58 -15.56 -4.15
N ASN A 89 28.61 -15.13 -4.87
CA ASN A 89 29.77 -14.44 -4.31
C ASN A 89 29.67 -12.89 -4.37
N THR A 90 28.51 -12.36 -4.71
CA THR A 90 28.30 -10.90 -4.80
C THR A 90 27.13 -10.46 -3.94
N THR A 91 27.09 -9.17 -3.62
CA THR A 91 25.97 -8.55 -2.90
C THR A 91 25.38 -7.46 -3.77
N ILE A 92 24.07 -7.51 -3.98
CA ILE A 92 23.32 -6.47 -4.66
C ILE A 92 22.64 -5.58 -3.62
N TYR A 93 22.82 -4.28 -3.75
CA TYR A 93 22.10 -3.30 -2.94
C TYR A 93 20.92 -2.77 -3.74
N THR A 94 19.74 -2.79 -3.15
CA THR A 94 18.51 -2.30 -3.79
C THR A 94 17.60 -1.62 -2.78
N GLU A 95 16.80 -0.66 -3.26
CA GLU A 95 15.81 0.01 -2.44
C GLU A 95 14.48 -0.74 -2.50
N VAL A 96 13.87 -0.93 -1.34
CA VAL A 96 12.61 -1.64 -1.17
C VAL A 96 11.77 -0.97 -0.10
N ARG A 97 10.45 -1.16 -0.14
CA ARG A 97 9.60 -1.02 1.05
C ARG A 97 9.39 -2.42 1.66
N LEU A 98 9.32 -2.49 2.95
CA LEU A 98 9.12 -3.72 3.71
C LEU A 98 7.79 -3.65 4.48
N ALA A 99 7.15 -4.79 4.62
CA ALA A 99 5.97 -4.92 5.48
C ALA A 99 5.98 -6.28 6.16
N PHE A 100 5.51 -6.35 7.39
CA PHE A 100 5.18 -7.63 8.00
C PHE A 100 3.81 -8.10 7.52
N ARG A 101 3.67 -9.42 7.38
CA ARG A 101 2.42 -10.10 7.04
C ARG A 101 2.27 -11.31 7.96
N THR A 102 1.06 -11.62 8.35
CA THR A 102 0.75 -12.86 9.07
C THR A 102 0.09 -13.85 8.13
N ASP A 103 0.46 -15.11 8.24
CA ASP A 103 -0.25 -16.21 7.62
C ASP A 103 -1.47 -16.62 8.45
N ASP A 104 -2.25 -17.57 7.95
CA ASP A 104 -3.46 -18.09 8.63
C ASP A 104 -3.14 -18.78 9.97
N ASN A 105 -1.89 -19.16 10.20
CA ASN A 105 -1.41 -19.77 11.45
C ASN A 105 -0.86 -18.73 12.45
N GLY A 106 -0.86 -17.45 12.06
CA GLY A 106 -0.35 -16.35 12.87
C GLY A 106 1.18 -16.21 12.87
N ASN A 107 1.88 -16.87 11.93
CA ASN A 107 3.32 -16.65 11.75
C ASN A 107 3.55 -15.31 11.05
N VAL A 108 4.57 -14.59 11.49
CA VAL A 108 4.95 -13.31 10.89
C VAL A 108 5.99 -13.54 9.79
N GLY A 109 5.61 -13.18 8.57
CA GLY A 109 6.50 -13.19 7.40
C GLY A 109 6.87 -11.78 6.95
N LEU A 110 7.93 -11.66 6.15
CA LEU A 110 8.40 -10.42 5.57
C LEU A 110 7.94 -10.32 4.10
N ALA A 111 7.21 -9.28 3.77
CA ALA A 111 6.91 -8.90 2.39
C ALA A 111 7.92 -7.86 1.92
N ILE A 112 8.48 -8.06 0.73
CA ILE A 112 9.46 -7.18 0.11
C ILE A 112 8.84 -6.55 -1.13
N HIS A 113 8.79 -5.23 -1.17
CA HIS A 113 8.23 -4.43 -2.26
C HIS A 113 9.39 -3.66 -2.95
N PRO A 114 10.00 -4.22 -4.01
CA PRO A 114 11.15 -3.60 -4.65
C PRO A 114 10.75 -2.34 -5.42
N LEU A 115 11.63 -1.33 -5.41
CA LEU A 115 11.49 -0.16 -6.27
C LEU A 115 11.56 -0.60 -7.74
N ARG A 116 10.52 -0.26 -8.50
CA ARG A 116 10.43 -0.48 -9.95
C ARG A 116 10.70 0.83 -10.69
N LYS A 117 11.31 0.73 -11.87
CA LYS A 117 11.54 1.91 -12.70
C LYS A 117 10.22 2.56 -13.12
N GLU A 118 9.22 1.72 -13.40
CA GLU A 118 7.89 2.12 -13.85
C GLU A 118 6.84 1.09 -13.45
N PRO A 119 5.56 1.46 -13.33
CA PRO A 119 4.48 0.52 -13.07
C PRO A 119 4.31 -0.47 -14.24
N GLN A 120 4.09 -1.75 -13.94
CA GLN A 120 3.94 -2.83 -14.92
C GLN A 120 2.49 -2.91 -15.45
N LEU A 121 2.03 -1.87 -16.16
CA LEU A 121 0.64 -1.77 -16.64
C LEU A 121 0.37 -2.50 -17.96
N ASP A 122 1.41 -2.97 -18.67
CA ASP A 122 1.26 -3.66 -19.96
C ASP A 122 0.88 -5.12 -19.82
N PHE A 123 1.12 -5.69 -18.65
CA PHE A 123 0.78 -7.07 -18.34
C PHE A 123 -0.52 -7.13 -17.54
N PRO A 124 -1.31 -8.23 -17.69
CA PRO A 124 -2.49 -8.43 -16.85
C PRO A 124 -2.12 -8.44 -15.36
N TYR A 125 -2.79 -7.61 -14.59
CA TYR A 125 -2.67 -7.57 -13.13
C TYR A 125 -3.81 -8.38 -12.50
N MET A 126 -3.51 -9.46 -11.82
CA MET A 126 -4.52 -10.38 -11.28
C MET A 126 -5.65 -10.71 -12.29
N GLY A 127 -5.27 -11.03 -13.53
CA GLY A 127 -6.20 -11.34 -14.61
C GLY A 127 -6.85 -10.15 -15.31
N TYR A 128 -6.80 -8.96 -14.73
CA TYR A 128 -7.34 -7.74 -15.33
C TYR A 128 -6.33 -7.07 -16.26
N LYS A 129 -6.79 -6.66 -17.46
CA LYS A 129 -5.99 -5.91 -18.42
C LYS A 129 -6.47 -4.48 -18.50
N PHE A 130 -5.63 -3.52 -18.14
CA PHE A 130 -5.95 -2.11 -18.17
C PHE A 130 -6.14 -1.60 -19.60
N SER A 131 -7.19 -0.79 -19.82
CA SER A 131 -7.37 -0.04 -21.08
C SER A 131 -6.32 1.08 -21.19
N PRO A 132 -6.11 1.67 -22.41
CA PRO A 132 -5.22 2.82 -22.56
C PRO A 132 -5.59 3.99 -21.64
N GLU A 133 -6.88 4.29 -21.50
CA GLU A 133 -7.40 5.37 -20.65
C GLU A 133 -7.14 5.09 -19.16
N GLU A 134 -7.32 3.84 -18.74
CA GLU A 134 -7.03 3.42 -17.36
C GLU A 134 -5.55 3.49 -17.01
N LYS A 135 -4.68 3.15 -17.97
CA LYS A 135 -3.23 3.31 -17.80
C LYS A 135 -2.85 4.78 -17.66
N GLU A 136 -3.39 5.64 -18.51
CA GLU A 136 -3.18 7.08 -18.44
C GLU A 136 -3.65 7.64 -17.10
N GLN A 137 -4.84 7.24 -16.65
CA GLN A 137 -5.39 7.61 -15.35
C GLN A 137 -4.45 7.21 -14.21
N LEU A 138 -4.02 5.96 -14.18
CA LEU A 138 -3.09 5.44 -13.16
C LEU A 138 -1.74 6.17 -13.17
N LEU A 139 -1.17 6.42 -14.37
CA LEU A 139 0.12 7.11 -14.50
C LEU A 139 0.03 8.59 -14.10
N THR A 140 -1.12 9.24 -14.35
CA THR A 140 -1.32 10.66 -14.07
C THR A 140 -1.65 10.91 -12.61
N THR A 141 -2.52 10.09 -12.04
CA THR A 141 -3.10 10.34 -10.70
C THR A 141 -2.61 9.37 -9.63
N GLY A 142 -2.01 8.25 -10.02
CA GLY A 142 -1.66 7.16 -9.11
C GLY A 142 -2.86 6.28 -8.69
N ASN A 143 -4.09 6.61 -9.11
CA ASN A 143 -5.31 5.91 -8.72
C ASN A 143 -6.23 5.68 -9.91
N LEU A 144 -6.88 4.51 -9.96
CA LEU A 144 -7.80 4.17 -11.05
C LEU A 144 -9.13 4.95 -10.96
N GLY A 145 -9.53 5.40 -9.78
CA GLY A 145 -10.74 6.19 -9.55
C GLY A 145 -12.05 5.37 -9.55
N LYS A 146 -11.97 4.07 -9.81
CA LYS A 146 -13.11 3.15 -9.83
C LYS A 146 -12.69 1.78 -9.32
N THR A 147 -13.67 0.95 -8.96
CA THR A 147 -13.41 -0.47 -8.66
C THR A 147 -13.37 -1.31 -9.94
N ILE A 148 -12.54 -2.33 -9.92
CA ILE A 148 -12.47 -3.36 -10.96
C ILE A 148 -12.52 -4.74 -10.32
N GLU A 149 -12.96 -5.74 -11.09
CA GLU A 149 -12.89 -7.13 -10.65
C GLU A 149 -11.51 -7.70 -11.00
N VAL A 150 -10.85 -8.26 -10.00
CA VAL A 150 -9.54 -8.90 -10.14
C VAL A 150 -9.61 -10.35 -9.64
N THR A 151 -8.84 -11.23 -10.27
CA THR A 151 -8.78 -12.64 -9.93
C THR A 151 -7.34 -13.01 -9.58
N PRO A 152 -7.00 -13.20 -8.31
CA PRO A 152 -5.66 -13.63 -7.92
C PRO A 152 -5.38 -15.05 -8.43
N LYS A 153 -4.10 -15.44 -8.49
CA LYS A 153 -3.70 -16.80 -8.90
C LYS A 153 -4.30 -17.89 -8.01
N THR A 154 -4.53 -17.58 -6.77
CA THR A 154 -5.17 -18.44 -5.78
C THR A 154 -6.27 -17.62 -5.10
N GLY A 155 -7.49 -18.13 -5.09
CA GLY A 155 -8.64 -17.46 -4.48
C GLY A 155 -9.73 -17.05 -5.48
N GLU A 156 -10.81 -16.53 -4.93
CA GLU A 156 -11.98 -16.08 -5.67
C GLU A 156 -11.81 -14.66 -6.21
N PRO A 157 -12.49 -14.32 -7.33
CA PRO A 157 -12.55 -12.95 -7.82
C PRO A 157 -13.10 -12.01 -6.75
N PHE A 158 -12.60 -10.77 -6.76
CA PHE A 158 -13.11 -9.73 -5.86
C PHE A 158 -13.04 -8.35 -6.51
N SER A 159 -13.93 -7.48 -6.07
CA SER A 159 -13.90 -6.06 -6.45
C SER A 159 -12.78 -5.34 -5.69
N ALA A 160 -11.96 -4.58 -6.39
CA ALA A 160 -10.80 -3.89 -5.83
C ALA A 160 -10.70 -2.44 -6.29
N TYR A 161 -10.27 -1.57 -5.39
CA TYR A 161 -9.66 -0.29 -5.74
C TYR A 161 -8.21 -0.55 -6.13
N VAL A 162 -7.76 0.11 -7.20
CA VAL A 162 -6.39 -0.04 -7.70
C VAL A 162 -5.66 1.29 -7.69
N SER A 163 -4.45 1.27 -7.16
CA SER A 163 -3.55 2.42 -7.10
C SER A 163 -2.11 2.01 -7.40
N ILE A 164 -1.23 2.99 -7.57
CA ILE A 164 0.22 2.81 -7.71
C ILE A 164 0.88 3.35 -6.44
N ASP A 165 1.74 2.55 -5.81
CA ASP A 165 2.61 3.00 -4.73
C ASP A 165 3.63 4.01 -5.27
N PRO A 166 3.59 5.29 -4.85
CA PRO A 166 4.46 6.33 -5.43
C PRO A 166 5.95 6.13 -5.09
N GLN A 167 6.27 5.31 -4.08
CA GLN A 167 7.64 5.04 -3.70
C GLN A 167 8.24 3.85 -4.47
N THR A 168 7.42 2.87 -4.86
CA THR A 168 7.91 1.63 -5.49
C THR A 168 7.43 1.41 -6.90
N ASN A 169 6.49 2.20 -7.40
CA ASN A 169 5.78 1.96 -8.66
C ASN A 169 5.06 0.59 -8.70
N GLU A 170 4.76 0.03 -7.54
CA GLU A 170 4.00 -1.22 -7.43
C GLU A 170 2.51 -0.95 -7.63
N ILE A 171 1.84 -1.81 -8.39
CA ILE A 171 0.37 -1.79 -8.49
C ILE A 171 -0.19 -2.45 -7.24
N ILE A 172 -1.12 -1.78 -6.58
CA ILE A 172 -1.76 -2.22 -5.35
C ILE A 172 -3.25 -2.41 -5.63
N ALA A 173 -3.79 -3.56 -5.23
CA ALA A 173 -5.23 -3.81 -5.22
C ALA A 173 -5.72 -3.92 -3.78
N LEU A 174 -6.67 -3.08 -3.42
CA LEU A 174 -7.34 -3.11 -2.13
C LEU A 174 -8.76 -3.62 -2.31
N ARG A 175 -9.13 -4.67 -1.59
CA ARG A 175 -10.49 -5.22 -1.63
C ARG A 175 -11.51 -4.17 -1.22
N ALA A 176 -12.51 -3.94 -2.09
CA ALA A 176 -13.56 -2.96 -1.85
C ALA A 176 -14.40 -3.29 -0.60
N ASP A 177 -14.61 -4.59 -0.32
CA ASP A 177 -15.35 -5.06 0.86
C ASP A 177 -14.60 -4.85 2.19
N ARG A 178 -13.32 -4.53 2.14
CA ARG A 178 -12.49 -4.20 3.32
C ARG A 178 -12.30 -2.71 3.54
N VAL A 179 -12.76 -1.89 2.59
CA VAL A 179 -12.70 -0.43 2.70
C VAL A 179 -13.91 0.04 3.50
N ASN A 180 -13.69 0.47 4.72
CA ASN A 180 -14.74 1.11 5.52
C ASN A 180 -14.74 2.61 5.25
N ILE A 181 -15.52 3.03 4.26
CA ILE A 181 -15.73 4.46 4.02
C ILE A 181 -16.68 4.97 5.12
N PRO A 182 -16.25 5.89 5.99
CA PRO A 182 -17.12 6.40 7.02
C PRO A 182 -18.30 7.16 6.36
N LYS A 183 -19.52 6.85 6.79
CA LYS A 183 -20.72 7.55 6.27
C LYS A 183 -20.77 9.04 6.61
N GLU A 184 -19.95 9.45 7.56
CA GLU A 184 -19.86 10.82 8.03
C GLU A 184 -18.41 11.17 8.37
N ILE A 185 -17.94 12.33 7.90
CA ILE A 185 -16.65 12.90 8.28
C ILE A 185 -16.87 14.30 8.83
N LYS A 186 -16.51 14.53 10.12
CA LYS A 186 -16.66 15.82 10.83
C LYS A 186 -18.07 16.42 10.72
N GLY A 187 -19.12 15.60 10.84
CA GLY A 187 -20.51 16.04 10.77
C GLY A 187 -21.05 16.25 9.36
N VAL A 188 -20.28 15.91 8.33
CA VAL A 188 -20.72 15.94 6.94
C VAL A 188 -20.99 14.51 6.46
N THR A 189 -22.26 14.22 6.13
CA THR A 189 -22.65 12.93 5.57
C THR A 189 -22.08 12.79 4.17
N LEU A 190 -21.39 11.68 3.88
CA LEU A 190 -20.93 11.35 2.54
C LEU A 190 -22.11 10.79 1.74
N SER A 191 -22.25 11.20 0.48
CA SER A 191 -23.23 10.57 -0.42
C SER A 191 -22.77 9.19 -0.81
N ASP A 192 -23.69 8.23 -0.89
CA ASP A 192 -23.40 6.95 -1.54
C ASP A 192 -23.05 7.21 -3.01
N ALA A 193 -21.90 6.69 -3.45
CA ALA A 193 -21.42 6.81 -4.82
C ALA A 193 -22.08 5.79 -5.74
#